data_663b7c14dec78dbb005a012092abc6e8
#
_entry.id   663b7c14dec78dbb005a012092abc6e8
#
_cell.length_a   1.000
_cell.length_b   1.000
_cell.length_c   1.000
_cell.angle_alpha   90.00
_cell.angle_beta   90.00
_cell.angle_gamma   90.00
#
_symmetry.space_group_name_H-M   'P 1'
#
loop_
_entity.id
_entity.type
_entity.pdbx_description
1 polymer ?
#
loop_
_entity_poly.entity_id
_entity_poly.type
_entity_poly.pdbx_seq_one_letter_code
_entity_poly.pdbx_strand_id
1 'polypeptide(L)'
;MNTIVDGLNEIFIQDAVIKLHNNGIINLKKWFVYKDNFSQIDAKFQNVLVHWRDIICSDMPDYKIRYICPEKIRKQLESNFDNYHEQIYRESYFTNISDVDFINIIDLLINYCYSLIIVEKIELIIFHEAPHGVYSKIMYDLAKILNVKTLVFFTCFGINRTAYCWDLSDIGIWKYNKPLINSNCNLNNIDKHENSVSNSKCVYNKIKKYENTYDWLFKHIVKNVSNFYYKKQDEYYKNKYFKYEFDDSINFVYAPLHVQPEMTTATLGGKYYDQLLAIERLSEIIPENWIIYVKEHPAQKDYRWRGKYFFERLSRIPKVKCLKNNISTKELLKKCQFVSTITGTAGFEAINAGKPALVFGHVWYSFLPGVSKYYDGISVEEIQKPFDNKLIDIKLQEMEKYCLPGIVLPGFLKYNLNEEKNHKDIMKFLMLVLSNQ
;
A
#
# COMPACT_ATOMS: atom_id res chain seq x y z
N MET A 1 27.04 3.08 5.09
CA MET A 1 26.04 2.08 5.56
C MET A 1 25.82 1.04 4.47
N ASN A 2 25.93 -0.25 4.82
CA ASN A 2 25.58 -1.35 3.91
C ASN A 2 24.07 -1.33 3.69
N THR A 3 23.66 -1.17 2.45
CA THR A 3 22.27 -0.81 2.13
C THR A 3 21.65 -1.74 1.12
N ILE A 4 20.39 -2.12 1.38
CA ILE A 4 19.47 -2.69 0.39
C ILE A 4 18.53 -1.58 -0.09
N VAL A 5 18.26 -1.53 -1.38
CA VAL A 5 17.23 -0.66 -1.97
C VAL A 5 16.13 -1.52 -2.57
N ASP A 6 14.88 -1.25 -2.20
CA ASP A 6 13.69 -1.90 -2.76
C ASP A 6 12.91 -0.89 -3.60
N GLY A 7 12.85 -1.14 -4.91
CA GLY A 7 12.28 -0.22 -5.88
C GLY A 7 13.23 0.92 -6.26
N LEU A 8 12.72 2.16 -6.37
CA LEU A 8 13.47 3.33 -6.86
C LEU A 8 14.14 3.06 -8.22
N ASN A 9 13.48 2.29 -9.07
CA ASN A 9 14.01 1.77 -10.32
C ASN A 9 13.51 2.52 -11.56
N GLU A 10 12.78 3.60 -11.38
CA GLU A 10 12.45 4.51 -12.47
C GLU A 10 13.69 5.28 -12.92
N ILE A 11 13.80 5.53 -14.22
CA ILE A 11 15.02 6.09 -14.86
C ILE A 11 15.53 7.32 -14.11
N PHE A 12 14.63 8.22 -13.72
CA PHE A 12 15.00 9.46 -13.03
C PHE A 12 15.40 9.28 -11.57
N ILE A 13 14.97 8.18 -10.91
CA ILE A 13 15.31 7.90 -9.49
C ILE A 13 16.57 7.02 -9.42
N GLN A 14 16.85 6.21 -10.43
CA GLN A 14 18.05 5.38 -10.49
C GLN A 14 19.31 6.22 -10.27
N ASP A 15 19.38 7.39 -10.91
CA ASP A 15 20.50 8.33 -10.79
C ASP A 15 20.73 8.76 -9.31
N ALA A 16 19.66 8.89 -8.54
CA ALA A 16 19.77 9.24 -7.13
C ALA A 16 20.43 8.12 -6.32
N VAL A 17 20.01 6.86 -6.53
CA VAL A 17 20.61 5.69 -5.87
C VAL A 17 22.08 5.54 -6.25
N ILE A 18 22.39 5.70 -7.54
CA ILE A 18 23.77 5.64 -8.06
C ILE A 18 24.65 6.74 -7.45
N LYS A 19 24.16 7.97 -7.38
CA LYS A 19 24.88 9.09 -6.76
C LYS A 19 25.10 8.88 -5.27
N LEU A 20 24.11 8.38 -4.53
CA LEU A 20 24.27 8.05 -3.11
C LEU A 20 25.39 7.02 -2.91
N HIS A 21 25.46 6.01 -3.77
CA HIS A 21 26.54 5.01 -3.72
C HIS A 21 27.89 5.61 -4.08
N ASN A 22 28.00 6.34 -5.20
CA ASN A 22 29.26 6.94 -5.66
C ASN A 22 29.82 7.96 -4.70
N ASN A 23 28.95 8.67 -3.96
CA ASN A 23 29.34 9.63 -2.92
C ASN A 23 29.66 8.98 -1.57
N GLY A 24 29.61 7.65 -1.46
CA GLY A 24 29.90 6.92 -0.24
C GLY A 24 28.86 7.06 0.89
N ILE A 25 27.70 7.68 0.60
CA ILE A 25 26.60 7.83 1.56
C ILE A 25 26.00 6.47 1.89
N ILE A 26 25.80 5.64 0.86
CA ILE A 26 25.40 4.24 0.99
C ILE A 26 26.44 3.33 0.35
N ASN A 27 26.56 2.11 0.88
CA ASN A 27 27.24 1.00 0.22
C ASN A 27 26.20 0.02 -0.27
N LEU A 28 25.81 0.18 -1.54
CA LEU A 28 24.74 -0.61 -2.15
C LEU A 28 25.13 -2.09 -2.26
N LYS A 29 24.44 -2.94 -1.53
CA LYS A 29 24.66 -4.38 -1.49
C LYS A 29 23.72 -5.15 -2.40
N LYS A 30 22.44 -4.81 -2.37
CA LYS A 30 21.41 -5.36 -3.25
C LYS A 30 20.39 -4.30 -3.61
N TRP A 31 19.88 -4.41 -4.83
CA TRP A 31 18.85 -3.54 -5.37
C TRP A 31 17.73 -4.37 -5.98
N PHE A 32 16.58 -4.38 -5.32
CA PHE A 32 15.40 -5.09 -5.79
C PHE A 32 14.68 -4.25 -6.84
N VAL A 33 14.59 -4.73 -8.05
CA VAL A 33 14.03 -4.02 -9.19
C VAL A 33 13.12 -4.94 -10.03
N TYR A 34 12.27 -4.35 -10.83
CA TYR A 34 11.53 -5.10 -11.83
C TYR A 34 12.48 -5.53 -12.96
N LYS A 35 12.33 -6.77 -13.45
CA LYS A 35 13.24 -7.39 -14.43
C LYS A 35 13.35 -6.58 -15.73
N ASP A 36 12.25 -5.94 -16.15
CA ASP A 36 12.21 -5.11 -17.34
C ASP A 36 13.10 -3.86 -17.24
N ASN A 37 13.47 -3.47 -16.04
CA ASN A 37 14.32 -2.29 -15.77
C ASN A 37 15.82 -2.64 -15.66
N PHE A 38 16.19 -3.94 -15.66
CA PHE A 38 17.59 -4.35 -15.50
C PHE A 38 18.50 -3.77 -16.58
N SER A 39 18.06 -3.79 -17.84
CA SER A 39 18.83 -3.28 -18.96
C SER A 39 18.99 -1.75 -18.97
N GLN A 40 18.19 -1.04 -18.17
CA GLN A 40 18.22 0.41 -18.07
C GLN A 40 19.21 0.90 -17.00
N ILE A 41 19.66 0.01 -16.11
CA ILE A 41 20.60 0.32 -15.02
C ILE A 41 22.03 0.10 -15.50
N ASP A 42 22.93 1.01 -15.14
CA ASP A 42 24.35 0.97 -15.45
C ASP A 42 24.94 -0.43 -15.22
N ALA A 43 25.68 -0.93 -16.22
CA ALA A 43 26.25 -2.28 -16.24
C ALA A 43 27.07 -2.63 -14.98
N LYS A 44 27.72 -1.65 -14.33
CA LYS A 44 28.49 -1.84 -13.10
C LYS A 44 27.66 -2.28 -11.91
N PHE A 45 26.33 -2.08 -11.94
CA PHE A 45 25.42 -2.49 -10.86
C PHE A 45 24.70 -3.81 -11.14
N GLN A 46 24.88 -4.44 -12.29
CA GLN A 46 24.15 -5.65 -12.68
C GLN A 46 24.31 -6.80 -11.65
N ASN A 47 25.45 -6.91 -11.00
CA ASN A 47 25.74 -7.92 -9.98
C ASN A 47 25.01 -7.71 -8.64
N VAL A 48 24.45 -6.51 -8.40
CA VAL A 48 23.70 -6.22 -7.19
C VAL A 48 22.19 -6.20 -7.44
N LEU A 49 21.74 -6.26 -8.70
CA LEU A 49 20.31 -6.29 -9.04
C LEU A 49 19.69 -7.62 -8.67
N VAL A 50 18.47 -7.56 -8.14
CA VAL A 50 17.68 -8.73 -7.75
C VAL A 50 16.25 -8.56 -8.23
N HIS A 51 15.72 -9.61 -8.84
CA HIS A 51 14.29 -9.74 -9.04
C HIS A 51 13.75 -10.84 -8.12
N TRP A 52 12.77 -10.53 -7.28
CA TRP A 52 12.31 -11.45 -6.23
C TRP A 52 11.80 -12.80 -6.77
N ARG A 53 11.26 -12.85 -7.98
CA ARG A 53 10.82 -14.11 -8.62
C ARG A 53 11.98 -15.03 -8.96
N ASP A 54 13.14 -14.47 -9.23
CA ASP A 54 14.33 -15.27 -9.52
C ASP A 54 14.78 -16.06 -8.28
N ILE A 55 14.47 -15.56 -7.07
CA ILE A 55 14.70 -16.25 -5.80
C ILE A 55 13.87 -17.53 -5.70
N ILE A 56 12.61 -17.47 -6.18
CA ILE A 56 11.66 -18.59 -6.12
C ILE A 56 11.88 -19.58 -7.27
N CYS A 57 12.24 -19.08 -8.44
CA CYS A 57 12.28 -19.87 -9.68
C CYS A 57 13.56 -20.69 -9.88
N SER A 58 14.41 -20.88 -8.89
CA SER A 58 15.59 -21.78 -8.86
C SER A 58 16.55 -21.75 -10.09
N ASP A 59 16.29 -20.94 -11.09
CA ASP A 59 17.13 -20.82 -12.30
C ASP A 59 18.41 -19.99 -12.06
N MET A 60 18.59 -19.50 -10.84
CA MET A 60 19.73 -18.67 -10.46
C MET A 60 20.58 -19.39 -9.41
N PRO A 61 21.75 -19.93 -9.77
CA PRO A 61 22.63 -20.66 -8.86
C PRO A 61 23.22 -19.83 -7.73
N ASP A 62 23.15 -18.49 -7.81
CA ASP A 62 23.81 -17.59 -6.87
C ASP A 62 22.94 -17.19 -5.66
N TYR A 63 21.66 -17.56 -5.62
CA TYR A 63 20.78 -17.28 -4.47
C TYR A 63 20.84 -18.38 -3.41
N LYS A 64 22.05 -18.77 -3.02
CA LYS A 64 22.20 -19.76 -1.96
C LYS A 64 21.83 -19.15 -0.61
N ILE A 65 20.91 -19.81 0.08
CA ILE A 65 20.63 -19.55 1.47
C ILE A 65 21.83 -20.05 2.27
N ARG A 66 22.58 -19.14 2.90
CA ARG A 66 23.73 -19.47 3.75
C ARG A 66 23.33 -19.73 5.19
N TYR A 67 22.28 -19.06 5.66
CA TYR A 67 21.79 -19.17 7.02
C TYR A 67 20.29 -19.39 7.02
N ILE A 68 19.83 -20.35 7.78
CA ILE A 68 18.40 -20.55 8.05
C ILE A 68 17.97 -19.57 9.15
N CYS A 69 16.80 -18.99 8.98
CA CYS A 69 16.22 -18.07 9.96
C CYS A 69 15.97 -18.81 11.29
N PRO A 70 16.56 -18.36 12.41
CA PRO A 70 16.38 -19.00 13.70
C PRO A 70 14.91 -19.05 14.12
N GLU A 71 14.52 -20.13 14.78
CA GLU A 71 13.11 -20.34 15.22
C GLU A 71 12.57 -19.20 16.06
N LYS A 72 13.38 -18.61 16.95
CA LYS A 72 13.01 -17.46 17.76
C LYS A 72 12.57 -16.24 16.92
N ILE A 73 13.26 -16.00 15.80
CA ILE A 73 12.93 -14.90 14.86
C ILE A 73 11.70 -15.29 14.05
N ARG A 74 11.67 -16.55 13.55
CA ARG A 74 10.53 -17.07 12.79
C ARG A 74 9.22 -16.96 13.56
N LYS A 75 9.18 -17.31 14.83
CA LYS A 75 7.99 -17.16 15.70
C LYS A 75 7.48 -15.71 15.78
N GLN A 76 8.36 -14.73 15.73
CA GLN A 76 7.94 -13.32 15.69
C GLN A 76 7.31 -12.93 14.35
N LEU A 77 7.68 -13.60 13.25
CA LEU A 77 7.10 -13.38 11.93
C LEU A 77 5.72 -14.06 11.77
N GLU A 78 5.44 -15.10 12.56
CA GLU A 78 4.20 -15.90 12.45
C GLU A 78 2.93 -15.05 12.61
N SER A 79 2.97 -14.00 13.44
CA SER A 79 1.87 -13.05 13.57
C SER A 79 1.50 -12.29 12.28
N ASN A 80 2.38 -12.31 11.28
CA ASN A 80 2.21 -11.66 10.00
C ASN A 80 1.94 -12.64 8.84
N PHE A 81 1.83 -13.95 9.11
CA PHE A 81 1.68 -14.96 8.06
C PHE A 81 0.43 -14.78 7.22
N ASP A 82 -0.68 -14.39 7.85
CA ASP A 82 -1.90 -14.09 7.10
C ASP A 82 -1.70 -12.93 6.12
N ASN A 83 -0.91 -11.93 6.51
CA ASN A 83 -0.57 -10.80 5.65
C ASN A 83 0.35 -11.22 4.50
N TYR A 84 1.34 -12.10 4.77
CA TYR A 84 2.19 -12.66 3.72
C TYR A 84 1.39 -13.50 2.73
N HIS A 85 0.46 -14.32 3.23
CA HIS A 85 -0.44 -15.11 2.39
C HIS A 85 -1.28 -14.21 1.47
N GLU A 86 -1.86 -13.15 1.99
CA GLU A 86 -2.64 -12.18 1.21
C GLU A 86 -1.80 -11.54 0.10
N GLN A 87 -0.54 -11.20 0.39
CA GLN A 87 0.35 -10.61 -0.60
C GLN A 87 0.79 -11.62 -1.68
N ILE A 88 1.06 -12.89 -1.31
CA ILE A 88 1.31 -13.93 -2.31
C ILE A 88 0.07 -14.18 -3.16
N TYR A 89 -1.11 -14.19 -2.56
CA TYR A 89 -2.36 -14.33 -3.28
C TYR A 89 -2.53 -13.23 -4.34
N ARG A 90 -2.16 -12.00 -4.01
CA ARG A 90 -2.08 -10.90 -4.98
C ARG A 90 -1.06 -11.19 -6.09
N GLU A 91 0.14 -11.61 -5.73
CA GLU A 91 1.20 -11.94 -6.69
C GLU A 91 0.82 -13.13 -7.59
N SER A 92 0.12 -14.13 -7.07
CA SER A 92 -0.34 -15.30 -7.83
C SER A 92 -1.32 -14.94 -8.95
N TYR A 93 -2.00 -13.81 -8.86
CA TYR A 93 -2.84 -13.30 -9.94
C TYR A 93 -2.03 -12.96 -11.19
N PHE A 94 -0.85 -12.38 -10.99
CA PHE A 94 0.06 -12.00 -12.07
C PHE A 94 1.07 -13.10 -12.42
N THR A 95 1.15 -14.14 -11.60
CA THR A 95 2.05 -15.29 -11.75
C THR A 95 1.24 -16.58 -11.76
N ASN A 96 1.85 -17.69 -12.16
CA ASN A 96 1.20 -19.00 -12.10
C ASN A 96 1.56 -19.76 -10.81
N ILE A 97 1.72 -19.06 -9.69
CA ILE A 97 2.01 -19.68 -8.39
C ILE A 97 0.75 -20.39 -7.90
N SER A 98 0.91 -21.67 -7.50
CA SER A 98 -0.14 -22.46 -6.89
C SER A 98 -0.35 -22.10 -5.42
N ASP A 99 -1.60 -22.13 -4.94
CA ASP A 99 -1.92 -21.86 -3.53
C ASP A 99 -1.25 -22.89 -2.58
N VAL A 100 -0.98 -24.12 -3.06
CA VAL A 100 -0.28 -25.15 -2.26
C VAL A 100 1.21 -24.82 -2.03
N ASP A 101 1.77 -23.92 -2.82
CA ASP A 101 3.17 -23.52 -2.70
C ASP A 101 3.38 -22.32 -1.78
N PHE A 102 2.31 -21.66 -1.33
CA PHE A 102 2.39 -20.40 -0.58
C PHE A 102 3.28 -20.50 0.67
N ILE A 103 3.09 -21.53 1.48
CA ILE A 103 3.90 -21.76 2.69
C ILE A 103 5.38 -21.94 2.33
N ASN A 104 5.67 -22.76 1.32
CA ASN A 104 7.05 -23.02 0.88
C ASN A 104 7.73 -21.74 0.35
N ILE A 105 6.97 -20.91 -0.35
CA ILE A 105 7.46 -19.63 -0.87
C ILE A 105 7.75 -18.64 0.28
N ILE A 106 6.85 -18.54 1.26
CA ILE A 106 7.07 -17.70 2.45
C ILE A 106 8.35 -18.13 3.16
N ASP A 107 8.52 -19.42 3.41
CA ASP A 107 9.70 -19.97 4.09
C ASP A 107 11.00 -19.73 3.32
N LEU A 108 10.97 -19.93 2.03
CA LEU A 108 12.11 -19.66 1.16
C LEU A 108 12.50 -18.17 1.20
N LEU A 109 11.52 -17.28 1.12
CA LEU A 109 11.75 -15.83 1.18
C LEU A 109 12.23 -15.38 2.57
N ILE A 110 11.70 -15.93 3.65
CA ILE A 110 12.17 -15.65 5.02
C ILE A 110 13.65 -16.02 5.14
N ASN A 111 14.02 -17.23 4.75
CA ASN A 111 15.39 -17.69 4.86
C ASN A 111 16.33 -16.89 3.95
N TYR A 112 15.89 -16.57 2.74
CA TYR A 112 16.68 -15.74 1.83
C TYR A 112 16.92 -14.34 2.39
N CYS A 113 15.86 -13.63 2.77
CA CYS A 113 15.97 -12.27 3.30
C CYS A 113 16.79 -12.22 4.60
N TYR A 114 16.58 -13.18 5.50
CA TYR A 114 17.39 -13.33 6.71
C TYR A 114 18.88 -13.53 6.37
N SER A 115 19.18 -14.51 5.51
CA SER A 115 20.55 -14.81 5.10
C SER A 115 21.21 -13.59 4.45
N LEU A 116 20.49 -12.86 3.59
CA LEU A 116 20.98 -11.66 2.93
C LEU A 116 21.35 -10.56 3.94
N ILE A 117 20.46 -10.29 4.89
CA ILE A 117 20.68 -9.25 5.93
C ILE A 117 21.93 -9.57 6.74
N ILE A 118 22.10 -10.83 7.14
CA ILE A 118 23.23 -11.26 7.99
C ILE A 118 24.56 -11.29 7.20
N VAL A 119 24.57 -11.89 6.00
CA VAL A 119 25.78 -12.05 5.18
C VAL A 119 26.33 -10.70 4.75
N GLU A 120 25.48 -9.83 4.26
CA GLU A 120 25.89 -8.51 3.77
C GLU A 120 25.99 -7.46 4.89
N LYS A 121 25.73 -7.86 6.14
CA LYS A 121 25.76 -6.96 7.32
C LYS A 121 24.98 -5.70 7.05
N ILE A 122 23.71 -5.86 6.66
CA ILE A 122 22.85 -4.74 6.26
C ILE A 122 22.55 -3.85 7.46
N GLU A 123 22.74 -2.55 7.26
CA GLU A 123 22.51 -1.50 8.27
C GLU A 123 21.28 -0.64 7.92
N LEU A 124 20.92 -0.56 6.62
CA LEU A 124 19.82 0.25 6.13
C LEU A 124 19.08 -0.47 5.01
N ILE A 125 17.74 -0.39 5.03
CA ILE A 125 16.91 -0.79 3.90
C ILE A 125 16.03 0.39 3.50
N ILE A 126 16.08 0.75 2.22
CA ILE A 126 15.28 1.84 1.64
C ILE A 126 14.17 1.23 0.82
N PHE A 127 12.92 1.59 1.15
CA PHE A 127 11.72 1.19 0.42
C PHE A 127 11.14 2.40 -0.32
N HIS A 128 10.89 2.25 -1.61
CA HIS A 128 10.31 3.33 -2.45
C HIS A 128 8.85 3.65 -2.10
N GLU A 129 8.18 2.71 -1.46
CA GLU A 129 6.82 2.83 -0.90
C GLU A 129 6.68 1.88 0.30
N ALA A 130 5.57 1.92 1.01
CA ALA A 130 5.28 0.90 2.01
C ALA A 130 5.36 -0.50 1.37
N PRO A 131 5.96 -1.51 2.05
CA PRO A 131 6.19 -2.82 1.47
C PRO A 131 4.97 -3.37 0.72
N HIS A 132 5.12 -3.57 -0.58
CA HIS A 132 4.02 -3.86 -1.50
C HIS A 132 4.00 -5.32 -1.96
N GLY A 133 5.12 -6.02 -1.91
CA GLY A 133 5.27 -7.43 -2.23
C GLY A 133 5.59 -8.27 -1.00
N VAL A 134 5.33 -9.57 -1.08
CA VAL A 134 5.59 -10.50 0.03
C VAL A 134 7.04 -10.46 0.50
N TYR A 135 8.00 -10.46 -0.42
CA TYR A 135 9.43 -10.39 -0.10
C TYR A 135 9.78 -9.07 0.61
N SER A 136 9.22 -7.97 0.14
CA SER A 136 9.41 -6.62 0.68
C SER A 136 8.87 -6.53 2.12
N LYS A 137 7.68 -7.08 2.36
CA LYS A 137 7.09 -7.13 3.71
C LYS A 137 7.89 -8.01 4.66
N ILE A 138 8.30 -9.20 4.22
CA ILE A 138 9.18 -10.10 5.00
C ILE A 138 10.51 -9.39 5.33
N MET A 139 11.09 -8.71 4.36
CA MET A 139 12.34 -7.96 4.55
C MET A 139 12.19 -6.83 5.56
N TYR A 140 11.07 -6.09 5.50
CA TYR A 140 10.75 -5.04 6.47
C TYR A 140 10.58 -5.61 7.88
N ASP A 141 9.81 -6.68 8.05
CA ASP A 141 9.57 -7.29 9.35
C ASP A 141 10.87 -7.87 9.96
N LEU A 142 11.70 -8.53 9.16
CA LEU A 142 13.02 -8.99 9.57
C LEU A 142 13.92 -7.81 9.98
N ALA A 143 13.91 -6.72 9.23
CA ALA A 143 14.69 -5.53 9.57
C ALA A 143 14.29 -4.99 10.95
N LYS A 144 12.98 -4.95 11.26
CA LYS A 144 12.49 -4.52 12.59
C LYS A 144 12.95 -5.46 13.69
N ILE A 145 12.84 -6.78 13.51
CA ILE A 145 13.27 -7.79 14.49
C ILE A 145 14.78 -7.74 14.72
N LEU A 146 15.56 -7.49 13.66
CA LEU A 146 17.02 -7.46 13.70
C LEU A 146 17.60 -6.07 14.02
N ASN A 147 16.75 -5.08 14.30
CA ASN A 147 17.13 -3.67 14.55
C ASN A 147 17.93 -3.04 13.39
N VAL A 148 17.65 -3.43 12.15
CA VAL A 148 18.15 -2.78 10.95
C VAL A 148 17.31 -1.54 10.67
N LYS A 149 17.95 -0.42 10.34
CA LYS A 149 17.23 0.83 9.99
C LYS A 149 16.40 0.64 8.72
N THR A 150 15.19 1.18 8.71
CA THR A 150 14.32 1.18 7.52
C THR A 150 13.96 2.61 7.16
N LEU A 151 14.03 2.97 5.88
CA LEU A 151 13.55 4.24 5.35
C LEU A 151 12.46 3.94 4.33
N VAL A 152 11.25 4.37 4.61
CA VAL A 152 10.08 4.10 3.77
C VAL A 152 9.52 5.40 3.23
N PHE A 153 9.42 5.51 1.92
CA PHE A 153 8.70 6.62 1.28
C PHE A 153 7.22 6.28 1.14
N PHE A 154 6.38 7.30 1.13
CA PHE A 154 4.96 7.12 0.85
C PHE A 154 4.36 8.38 0.24
N THR A 155 3.35 8.19 -0.59
CA THR A 155 2.65 9.28 -1.25
C THR A 155 1.46 9.74 -0.40
N CYS A 156 1.41 11.04 -0.12
CA CYS A 156 0.26 11.70 0.50
C CYS A 156 -0.78 11.99 -0.59
N PHE A 157 -1.63 10.99 -0.87
CA PHE A 157 -2.67 11.11 -1.89
C PHE A 157 -3.67 12.22 -1.52
N GLY A 158 -4.08 13.00 -2.52
CA GLY A 158 -4.98 14.14 -2.34
C GLY A 158 -4.26 15.50 -2.26
N ILE A 159 -2.96 15.51 -1.90
CA ILE A 159 -2.12 16.72 -1.89
C ILE A 159 -0.86 16.60 -2.74
N ASN A 160 -0.64 15.47 -3.39
CA ASN A 160 0.47 15.19 -4.30
C ASN A 160 1.85 15.52 -3.71
N ARG A 161 2.13 14.99 -2.52
CA ARG A 161 3.40 15.11 -1.81
C ARG A 161 3.97 13.73 -1.52
N THR A 162 5.28 13.61 -1.50
CA THR A 162 5.98 12.45 -0.97
C THR A 162 6.52 12.76 0.42
N ALA A 163 6.28 11.87 1.35
CA ALA A 163 6.82 11.90 2.69
C ALA A 163 7.64 10.62 2.96
N TYR A 164 8.27 10.56 4.12
CA TYR A 164 9.03 9.39 4.56
C TYR A 164 8.80 9.11 6.05
N CYS A 165 9.07 7.88 6.43
CA CYS A 165 9.13 7.47 7.83
C CYS A 165 10.24 6.43 8.03
N TRP A 166 10.66 6.27 9.28
CA TRP A 166 11.63 5.24 9.69
C TRP A 166 10.92 3.97 10.18
N ASP A 167 9.64 4.10 10.53
CA ASP A 167 8.75 3.02 10.89
C ASP A 167 7.38 3.28 10.28
N LEU A 168 6.71 2.23 9.81
CA LEU A 168 5.36 2.34 9.25
C LEU A 168 4.34 2.83 10.30
N SER A 169 4.59 2.56 11.59
CA SER A 169 3.77 3.09 12.69
C SER A 169 3.84 4.61 12.82
N ASP A 170 4.89 5.23 12.28
CA ASP A 170 5.09 6.68 12.33
C ASP A 170 4.41 7.43 11.18
N ILE A 171 3.77 6.72 10.25
CA ILE A 171 3.01 7.35 9.16
C ILE A 171 1.95 8.30 9.75
N GLY A 172 2.02 9.57 9.36
CA GLY A 172 1.17 10.64 9.89
C GLY A 172 1.65 11.24 11.22
N ILE A 173 2.83 10.86 11.71
CA ILE A 173 3.45 11.41 12.93
C ILE A 173 4.72 12.19 12.56
N TRP A 174 4.56 13.42 12.16
CA TRP A 174 5.63 14.26 11.60
C TRP A 174 6.72 14.68 12.59
N LYS A 175 6.46 14.64 13.88
CA LYS A 175 7.39 15.08 14.94
C LYS A 175 8.71 14.28 14.99
N TYR A 176 8.75 13.09 14.40
CA TYR A 176 9.95 12.27 14.34
C TYR A 176 10.85 12.57 13.15
N ASN A 177 10.38 13.38 12.21
CA ASN A 177 11.13 13.77 11.04
C ASN A 177 11.81 15.13 11.28
N LYS A 178 13.00 15.33 10.70
CA LYS A 178 13.60 16.66 10.64
C LYS A 178 12.92 17.46 9.53
N PRO A 179 12.61 18.75 9.75
CA PRO A 179 12.10 19.62 8.69
C PRO A 179 13.07 19.65 7.50
N LEU A 180 12.55 19.50 6.29
CA LEU A 180 13.32 19.43 5.06
C LEU A 180 13.45 20.77 4.36
N ILE A 181 12.55 21.71 4.67
CA ILE A 181 12.44 23.00 4.00
C ILE A 181 12.48 24.11 5.05
N ASN A 182 13.39 25.06 4.89
CA ASN A 182 13.31 26.33 5.57
C ASN A 182 12.13 27.13 5.02
N SER A 183 11.33 27.74 5.86
CA SER A 183 9.98 28.29 5.77
C SER A 183 9.65 29.31 4.66
N ASN A 184 10.39 29.38 3.55
CA ASN A 184 10.22 30.41 2.50
C ASN A 184 9.73 29.88 1.14
N CYS A 185 9.11 28.71 1.06
CA CYS A 185 8.45 28.29 -0.18
C CYS A 185 6.99 28.76 -0.16
N ASN A 186 6.66 29.72 -1.00
CA ASN A 186 5.30 30.19 -1.25
C ASN A 186 4.42 29.05 -1.80
N LEU A 187 3.38 28.68 -1.05
CA LEU A 187 2.49 27.56 -1.29
C LEU A 187 1.16 28.05 -1.90
N ASN A 188 1.21 28.70 -3.05
CA ASN A 188 0.00 29.29 -3.65
C ASN A 188 -0.74 28.37 -4.64
N ASN A 189 -0.49 27.05 -4.67
CA ASN A 189 -1.25 26.15 -5.53
C ASN A 189 -1.46 24.79 -4.85
N ILE A 190 -2.38 24.71 -3.91
CA ILE A 190 -3.04 23.45 -3.59
C ILE A 190 -4.14 23.28 -4.63
N ASP A 191 -3.81 22.63 -5.73
CA ASP A 191 -4.82 22.19 -6.69
C ASP A 191 -5.68 21.12 -6.00
N LYS A 192 -6.86 21.53 -5.56
CA LYS A 192 -7.93 20.61 -5.13
C LYS A 192 -8.46 19.89 -6.37
N HIS A 193 -7.69 18.91 -6.85
CA HIS A 193 -8.11 18.12 -8.00
C HIS A 193 -9.28 17.21 -7.64
N GLU A 194 -10.36 17.39 -8.37
CA GLU A 194 -11.43 16.41 -8.46
C GLU A 194 -10.86 15.07 -8.93
N ASN A 195 -11.06 14.01 -8.12
CA ASN A 195 -10.66 12.66 -8.45
C ASN A 195 -11.31 12.20 -9.77
N SER A 196 -10.65 12.43 -10.88
CA SER A 196 -10.90 11.65 -12.08
C SER A 196 -10.23 10.30 -11.87
N VAL A 197 -11.03 9.27 -11.65
CA VAL A 197 -10.59 7.87 -11.65
C VAL A 197 -9.93 7.59 -12.99
N SER A 198 -8.61 7.75 -13.07
CA SER A 198 -7.86 7.36 -14.24
C SER A 198 -7.69 5.84 -14.19
N ASN A 199 -8.26 5.16 -15.18
CA ASN A 199 -8.01 3.75 -15.47
C ASN A 199 -6.50 3.56 -15.75
N SER A 200 -5.69 3.41 -14.72
CA SER A 200 -4.32 2.95 -14.89
C SER A 200 -4.37 1.45 -15.16
N LYS A 201 -4.47 1.07 -16.42
CA LYS A 201 -4.09 -0.27 -16.84
C LYS A 201 -2.60 -0.41 -16.56
N CYS A 202 -2.25 -1.05 -15.46
CA CYS A 202 -0.91 -1.61 -15.29
C CYS A 202 -0.69 -2.61 -16.43
N VAL A 203 0.03 -2.18 -17.46
CA VAL A 203 0.46 -3.05 -18.54
C VAL A 203 1.66 -3.82 -18.02
N TYR A 204 1.40 -4.95 -17.38
CA TYR A 204 2.42 -5.96 -17.13
C TYR A 204 2.76 -6.62 -18.47
N ASN A 205 3.88 -6.27 -19.06
CA ASN A 205 4.41 -6.98 -20.20
C ASN A 205 4.69 -8.43 -19.81
N LYS A 206 4.08 -9.36 -20.56
CA LYS A 206 4.22 -10.80 -20.37
C LYS A 206 5.68 -11.19 -20.60
N ILE A 207 6.34 -11.63 -19.54
CA ILE A 207 7.64 -12.31 -19.68
C ILE A 207 7.37 -13.62 -20.42
N LYS A 208 7.88 -13.74 -21.65
CA LYS A 208 7.90 -15.01 -22.38
C LYS A 208 8.96 -15.91 -21.73
N LYS A 209 8.56 -16.82 -20.86
CA LYS A 209 9.37 -17.96 -20.47
C LYS A 209 9.14 -19.05 -21.51
N TYR A 210 10.22 -19.71 -21.97
CA TYR A 210 10.15 -20.88 -22.86
C TYR A 210 9.60 -22.08 -22.08
N GLU A 211 8.29 -22.10 -21.88
CA GLU A 211 7.55 -23.30 -21.48
C GLU A 211 7.20 -24.08 -22.76
N ASN A 212 7.21 -25.39 -22.65
CA ASN A 212 6.77 -26.29 -23.74
C ASN A 212 5.41 -25.79 -24.26
N THR A 213 5.26 -25.61 -25.57
CA THR A 213 4.12 -24.88 -26.17
C THR A 213 2.76 -25.45 -25.78
N TYR A 214 2.70 -26.79 -25.56
CA TYR A 214 1.47 -27.49 -25.14
C TYR A 214 1.14 -27.23 -23.66
N ASP A 215 2.12 -27.21 -22.79
CA ASP A 215 1.94 -26.91 -21.36
C ASP A 215 1.49 -25.44 -21.16
N TRP A 216 2.09 -24.52 -21.90
CA TRP A 216 1.68 -23.13 -21.92
C TRP A 216 0.24 -22.95 -22.41
N LEU A 217 -0.13 -23.62 -23.53
CA LEU A 217 -1.47 -23.54 -24.10
C LEU A 217 -2.51 -24.10 -23.14
N PHE A 218 -2.26 -25.28 -22.55
CA PHE A 218 -3.15 -25.91 -21.58
C PHE A 218 -3.34 -25.05 -20.34
N LYS A 219 -2.27 -24.59 -19.71
CA LYS A 219 -2.32 -23.69 -18.55
C LYS A 219 -3.06 -22.38 -18.88
N HIS A 220 -2.86 -21.86 -20.09
CA HIS A 220 -3.53 -20.63 -20.52
C HIS A 220 -5.04 -20.82 -20.72
N ILE A 221 -5.45 -21.94 -21.29
CA ILE A 221 -6.87 -22.29 -21.47
C ILE A 221 -7.53 -22.50 -20.10
N VAL A 222 -6.94 -23.31 -19.22
CA VAL A 222 -7.46 -23.58 -17.87
C VAL A 222 -7.57 -22.28 -17.08
N LYS A 223 -6.54 -21.42 -17.12
CA LYS A 223 -6.56 -20.13 -16.45
C LYS A 223 -7.67 -19.22 -16.99
N ASN A 224 -7.86 -19.16 -18.30
CA ASN A 224 -8.89 -18.30 -18.89
C ASN A 224 -10.29 -18.79 -18.55
N VAL A 225 -10.55 -20.10 -18.57
CA VAL A 225 -11.82 -20.71 -18.17
C VAL A 225 -12.10 -20.48 -16.70
N SER A 226 -11.12 -20.72 -15.84
CA SER A 226 -11.19 -20.46 -14.40
C SER A 226 -11.48 -18.98 -14.12
N ASN A 227 -10.73 -18.08 -14.75
CA ASN A 227 -10.93 -16.64 -14.61
C ASN A 227 -12.33 -16.20 -15.07
N PHE A 228 -12.83 -16.75 -16.16
CA PHE A 228 -14.19 -16.47 -16.63
C PHE A 228 -15.23 -16.93 -15.62
N TYR A 229 -15.08 -18.14 -15.09
CA TYR A 229 -15.99 -18.69 -14.08
C TYR A 229 -16.02 -17.84 -12.81
N TYR A 230 -14.86 -17.53 -12.24
CA TYR A 230 -14.78 -16.72 -11.02
C TYR A 230 -15.29 -15.29 -11.23
N LYS A 231 -15.01 -14.70 -12.40
CA LYS A 231 -15.55 -13.39 -12.76
C LYS A 231 -17.08 -13.40 -12.79
N LYS A 232 -17.68 -14.43 -13.40
CA LYS A 232 -19.15 -14.57 -13.44
C LYS A 232 -19.75 -14.82 -12.08
N GLN A 233 -19.06 -15.60 -11.25
CA GLN A 233 -19.47 -15.84 -9.87
C GLN A 233 -19.44 -14.53 -9.05
N ASP A 234 -18.38 -13.75 -9.17
CA ASP A 234 -18.23 -12.46 -8.47
C ASP A 234 -19.30 -11.47 -8.92
N GLU A 235 -19.54 -11.33 -10.23
CA GLU A 235 -20.62 -10.51 -10.79
C GLU A 235 -21.99 -10.91 -10.23
N TYR A 236 -22.26 -12.22 -10.14
CA TYR A 236 -23.51 -12.74 -9.60
C TYR A 236 -23.71 -12.36 -8.13
N TYR A 237 -22.71 -12.63 -7.27
CA TYR A 237 -22.81 -12.32 -5.85
C TYR A 237 -22.81 -10.81 -5.58
N LYS A 238 -22.05 -10.04 -6.34
CA LYS A 238 -22.08 -8.59 -6.28
C LYS A 238 -23.48 -8.06 -6.58
N ASN A 239 -24.10 -8.47 -7.68
CA ASN A 239 -25.45 -8.03 -8.03
C ASN A 239 -26.51 -8.51 -7.03
N LYS A 240 -26.32 -9.68 -6.42
CA LYS A 240 -27.21 -10.22 -5.38
C LYS A 240 -27.21 -9.37 -4.12
N TYR A 241 -26.03 -8.88 -3.69
CA TYR A 241 -25.88 -8.21 -2.40
C TYR A 241 -25.81 -6.69 -2.50
N PHE A 242 -25.18 -6.11 -3.53
CA PHE A 242 -25.10 -4.67 -3.76
C PHE A 242 -26.35 -4.13 -4.48
N LYS A 243 -27.46 -4.11 -3.77
CA LYS A 243 -28.79 -3.83 -4.32
C LYS A 243 -29.55 -2.70 -3.67
N TYR A 244 -29.05 -2.18 -2.54
CA TYR A 244 -29.76 -1.14 -1.80
C TYR A 244 -29.59 0.22 -2.47
N GLU A 245 -30.67 1.00 -2.42
CA GLU A 245 -30.66 2.43 -2.73
C GLU A 245 -30.21 3.22 -1.49
N PHE A 246 -29.80 4.42 -1.71
CA PHE A 246 -29.43 5.35 -0.65
C PHE A 246 -30.72 5.98 -0.06
N ASP A 247 -30.81 5.95 1.25
CA ASP A 247 -31.88 6.61 2.04
C ASP A 247 -31.21 7.53 3.07
N ASP A 248 -31.40 8.82 2.92
CA ASP A 248 -30.83 9.86 3.78
C ASP A 248 -31.70 10.23 4.99
N SER A 249 -32.87 9.63 5.13
CA SER A 249 -33.73 9.79 6.31
C SER A 249 -33.20 9.07 7.56
N ILE A 250 -32.22 8.14 7.37
CA ILE A 250 -31.64 7.33 8.42
C ILE A 250 -30.19 7.77 8.65
N ASN A 251 -29.78 7.91 9.92
CA ASN A 251 -28.37 8.15 10.23
C ASN A 251 -27.50 6.98 9.77
N PHE A 252 -26.40 7.27 9.13
CA PHE A 252 -25.53 6.24 8.59
C PHE A 252 -24.04 6.58 8.63
N VAL A 253 -23.22 5.55 8.62
CA VAL A 253 -21.78 5.61 8.38
C VAL A 253 -21.49 5.15 6.96
N TYR A 254 -20.64 5.86 6.25
CA TYR A 254 -20.18 5.45 4.94
C TYR A 254 -18.86 4.66 5.08
N ALA A 255 -18.87 3.42 4.64
CA ALA A 255 -17.73 2.50 4.68
C ALA A 255 -17.39 1.99 3.26
N PRO A 256 -16.59 2.74 2.48
CA PRO A 256 -16.16 2.28 1.16
C PRO A 256 -15.21 1.08 1.30
N LEU A 257 -15.42 0.07 0.46
CA LEU A 257 -14.48 -1.03 0.33
C LEU A 257 -13.22 -0.57 -0.42
N HIS A 258 -12.09 -1.10 -0.01
CA HIS A 258 -10.81 -0.92 -0.69
C HIS A 258 -10.65 -1.91 -1.84
N VAL A 259 -9.78 -1.58 -2.79
CA VAL A 259 -9.22 -2.58 -3.70
C VAL A 259 -8.45 -3.60 -2.87
N GLN A 260 -8.64 -4.87 -3.18
CA GLN A 260 -7.98 -5.96 -2.47
C GLN A 260 -7.70 -7.13 -3.43
N PRO A 261 -6.53 -7.78 -3.30
CA PRO A 261 -5.42 -7.48 -2.38
C PRO A 261 -4.58 -6.28 -2.85
N GLU A 262 -4.20 -5.40 -1.93
CA GLU A 262 -3.44 -4.19 -2.23
C GLU A 262 -2.63 -3.74 -0.99
N MET A 263 -1.52 -3.01 -1.18
CA MET A 263 -0.63 -2.52 -0.13
C MET A 263 -1.38 -1.76 0.97
N THR A 264 -2.31 -0.92 0.57
CA THR A 264 -3.10 -0.07 1.48
C THR A 264 -3.90 -0.88 2.50
N THR A 265 -4.34 -2.08 2.14
CA THR A 265 -4.99 -3.00 3.07
C THR A 265 -4.01 -3.98 3.69
N ALA A 266 -3.18 -4.65 2.87
CA ALA A 266 -2.31 -5.72 3.35
C ALA A 266 -1.22 -5.21 4.31
N THR A 267 -0.45 -4.19 3.93
CA THR A 267 0.66 -3.71 4.76
C THR A 267 0.21 -2.66 5.78
N LEU A 268 -0.50 -1.62 5.33
CA LEU A 268 -0.87 -0.49 6.16
C LEU A 268 -2.11 -0.74 7.02
N GLY A 269 -2.93 -1.72 6.66
CA GLY A 269 -4.13 -2.11 7.40
C GLY A 269 -3.87 -3.00 8.62
N GLY A 270 -2.69 -3.60 8.73
CA GLY A 270 -2.38 -4.56 9.79
C GLY A 270 -3.40 -5.71 9.79
N LYS A 271 -3.99 -6.07 10.94
CA LYS A 271 -5.03 -7.12 11.03
C LYS A 271 -6.30 -6.80 10.23
N TYR A 272 -6.51 -5.54 9.87
CA TYR A 272 -7.63 -5.08 9.04
C TYR A 272 -7.36 -5.21 7.54
N TYR A 273 -6.30 -5.96 7.14
CA TYR A 273 -6.21 -6.48 5.77
C TYR A 273 -7.51 -7.23 5.43
N ASP A 274 -8.11 -7.92 6.41
CA ASP A 274 -9.50 -8.36 6.36
C ASP A 274 -10.44 -7.16 6.58
N GLN A 275 -10.88 -6.52 5.50
CA GLN A 275 -11.73 -5.34 5.60
C GLN A 275 -13.11 -5.63 6.22
N LEU A 276 -13.57 -6.88 6.19
CA LEU A 276 -14.83 -7.24 6.85
C LEU A 276 -14.69 -7.19 8.37
N LEU A 277 -13.52 -7.50 8.91
CA LEU A 277 -13.24 -7.34 10.34
C LEU A 277 -13.39 -5.87 10.76
N ALA A 278 -12.94 -4.90 9.94
CA ALA A 278 -13.15 -3.49 10.24
C ALA A 278 -14.63 -3.10 10.26
N ILE A 279 -15.41 -3.64 9.32
CA ILE A 279 -16.87 -3.40 9.25
C ILE A 279 -17.60 -4.07 10.42
N GLU A 280 -17.18 -5.27 10.85
CA GLU A 280 -17.69 -5.95 12.03
C GLU A 280 -17.47 -5.10 13.29
N ARG A 281 -16.24 -4.61 13.50
CA ARG A 281 -15.93 -3.72 14.64
C ARG A 281 -16.74 -2.41 14.57
N LEU A 282 -16.92 -1.86 13.37
CA LEU A 282 -17.77 -0.68 13.19
C LEU A 282 -19.23 -0.97 13.58
N SER A 283 -19.75 -2.12 13.20
CA SER A 283 -21.13 -2.56 13.54
C SER A 283 -21.37 -2.66 15.06
N GLU A 284 -20.33 -2.97 15.82
CA GLU A 284 -20.42 -3.08 17.29
C GLU A 284 -20.53 -1.72 17.99
N ILE A 285 -19.90 -0.67 17.43
CA ILE A 285 -19.80 0.65 18.08
C ILE A 285 -20.90 1.63 17.70
N ILE A 286 -21.53 1.46 16.51
CA ILE A 286 -22.57 2.39 16.07
C ILE A 286 -23.94 2.06 16.73
N PRO A 287 -24.82 3.07 16.96
CA PRO A 287 -26.16 2.88 17.51
C PRO A 287 -27.01 1.87 16.72
N GLU A 288 -27.95 1.21 17.38
CA GLU A 288 -28.81 0.20 16.75
C GLU A 288 -29.68 0.73 15.61
N ASN A 289 -30.07 2.00 15.66
CA ASN A 289 -30.89 2.64 14.64
C ASN A 289 -30.07 3.25 13.49
N TRP A 290 -28.74 3.06 13.47
CA TRP A 290 -27.89 3.53 12.38
C TRP A 290 -27.61 2.41 11.37
N ILE A 291 -27.20 2.82 10.16
CA ILE A 291 -26.85 1.92 9.06
C ILE A 291 -25.39 2.12 8.67
N ILE A 292 -24.74 1.04 8.26
CA ILE A 292 -23.43 1.07 7.57
C ILE A 292 -23.71 0.91 6.09
N TYR A 293 -23.53 1.98 5.33
CA TYR A 293 -23.57 1.91 3.88
C TYR A 293 -22.20 1.51 3.33
N VAL A 294 -22.14 0.32 2.74
CA VAL A 294 -20.96 -0.23 2.11
C VAL A 294 -21.08 -0.09 0.59
N LYS A 295 -20.02 0.41 -0.03
CA LYS A 295 -19.94 0.56 -1.49
C LYS A 295 -18.69 -0.11 -2.03
N GLU A 296 -18.81 -0.82 -3.16
CA GLU A 296 -17.69 -1.48 -3.81
C GLU A 296 -16.76 -0.47 -4.47
N HIS A 297 -15.45 -0.75 -4.41
CA HIS A 297 -14.46 0.07 -5.09
C HIS A 297 -14.55 -0.12 -6.61
N PRO A 298 -14.62 0.96 -7.42
CA PRO A 298 -14.81 0.85 -8.86
C PRO A 298 -13.71 0.04 -9.57
N ALA A 299 -12.47 0.13 -9.10
CA ALA A 299 -11.33 -0.58 -9.67
C ALA A 299 -11.23 -2.06 -9.26
N GLN A 300 -12.03 -2.55 -8.31
CA GLN A 300 -11.98 -3.95 -7.87
C GLN A 300 -12.21 -4.94 -9.02
N LYS A 301 -13.03 -4.56 -10.00
CA LYS A 301 -13.30 -5.37 -11.20
C LYS A 301 -12.04 -5.71 -12.02
N ASP A 302 -11.00 -4.88 -11.91
CA ASP A 302 -9.74 -5.02 -12.63
C ASP A 302 -8.67 -5.78 -11.82
N TYR A 303 -9.03 -6.21 -10.60
CA TYR A 303 -8.20 -6.97 -9.67
C TYR A 303 -8.76 -8.37 -9.42
N ARG A 304 -8.35 -9.02 -8.32
CA ARG A 304 -8.89 -10.29 -7.88
C ARG A 304 -10.35 -10.20 -7.52
N TRP A 305 -11.09 -11.27 -7.75
CA TRP A 305 -12.45 -11.38 -7.27
C TRP A 305 -12.48 -11.61 -5.76
N ARG A 306 -13.53 -11.11 -5.12
CA ARG A 306 -13.69 -11.25 -3.68
C ARG A 306 -14.15 -12.65 -3.27
N GLY A 307 -14.80 -13.38 -4.18
CA GLY A 307 -15.35 -14.71 -3.94
C GLY A 307 -16.66 -14.72 -3.15
N LYS A 308 -17.36 -15.85 -3.24
CA LYS A 308 -18.68 -16.08 -2.64
C LYS A 308 -18.73 -15.72 -1.14
N TYR A 309 -17.79 -16.24 -0.37
CA TYR A 309 -17.82 -16.13 1.09
C TYR A 309 -17.56 -14.73 1.62
N PHE A 310 -16.85 -13.90 0.87
CA PHE A 310 -16.73 -12.48 1.18
C PHE A 310 -18.10 -11.79 1.20
N PHE A 311 -18.89 -11.97 0.14
CA PHE A 311 -20.21 -11.37 0.02
C PHE A 311 -21.19 -11.95 1.04
N GLU A 312 -21.14 -13.26 1.30
CA GLU A 312 -22.01 -13.91 2.32
C GLU A 312 -21.69 -13.40 3.72
N ARG A 313 -20.41 -13.27 4.10
CA ARG A 313 -19.99 -12.73 5.39
C ARG A 313 -20.39 -11.26 5.51
N LEU A 314 -20.12 -10.44 4.49
CA LEU A 314 -20.51 -9.03 4.47
C LEU A 314 -22.02 -8.85 4.69
N SER A 315 -22.84 -9.67 4.03
CA SER A 315 -24.30 -9.59 4.14
C SER A 315 -24.88 -10.00 5.50
N ARG A 316 -24.10 -10.70 6.32
CA ARG A 316 -24.48 -11.15 7.67
C ARG A 316 -24.04 -10.20 8.77
N ILE A 317 -23.21 -9.19 8.46
CA ILE A 317 -22.82 -8.18 9.43
C ILE A 317 -24.05 -7.32 9.77
N PRO A 318 -24.41 -7.17 11.05
CA PRO A 318 -25.55 -6.35 11.44
C PRO A 318 -25.44 -4.91 10.93
N LYS A 319 -26.57 -4.27 10.66
CA LYS A 319 -26.67 -2.85 10.24
C LYS A 319 -26.07 -2.55 8.86
N VAL A 320 -25.49 -3.52 8.14
CA VAL A 320 -24.87 -3.32 6.84
C VAL A 320 -25.90 -3.33 5.69
N LYS A 321 -25.81 -2.33 4.82
CA LYS A 321 -26.49 -2.28 3.53
C LYS A 321 -25.50 -1.99 2.42
N CYS A 322 -25.38 -2.90 1.46
CA CYS A 322 -24.48 -2.75 0.31
C CYS A 322 -25.17 -1.95 -0.80
N LEU A 323 -24.63 -0.76 -1.08
CA LEU A 323 -25.22 0.18 -2.03
C LEU A 323 -24.91 -0.20 -3.48
N LYS A 324 -25.83 0.13 -4.37
CA LYS A 324 -25.59 0.09 -5.82
C LYS A 324 -24.42 1.00 -6.21
N ASN A 325 -23.66 0.60 -7.22
CA ASN A 325 -22.43 1.31 -7.62
C ASN A 325 -22.69 2.69 -8.25
N ASN A 326 -23.88 2.94 -8.77
CA ASN A 326 -24.26 4.20 -9.41
C ASN A 326 -24.48 5.36 -8.42
N ILE A 327 -24.57 5.09 -7.12
CA ILE A 327 -24.77 6.12 -6.10
C ILE A 327 -23.53 7.00 -5.97
N SER A 328 -23.73 8.31 -5.91
CA SER A 328 -22.64 9.27 -5.83
C SER A 328 -21.90 9.21 -4.50
N THR A 329 -20.57 9.02 -4.53
CA THR A 329 -19.74 9.14 -3.32
C THR A 329 -19.79 10.53 -2.71
N LYS A 330 -19.85 11.60 -3.54
CA LYS A 330 -19.95 12.98 -3.05
C LYS A 330 -21.26 13.21 -2.24
N GLU A 331 -22.35 12.55 -2.65
CA GLU A 331 -23.62 12.63 -1.94
C GLU A 331 -23.55 11.91 -0.59
N LEU A 332 -22.99 10.71 -0.56
CA LEU A 332 -22.77 9.95 0.67
C LEU A 332 -21.90 10.72 1.67
N LEU A 333 -20.80 11.32 1.20
CA LEU A 333 -19.89 12.13 2.03
C LEU A 333 -20.59 13.33 2.66
N LYS A 334 -21.49 14.02 1.93
CA LYS A 334 -22.20 15.17 2.46
C LYS A 334 -23.16 14.81 3.59
N LYS A 335 -23.76 13.62 3.54
CA LYS A 335 -24.89 13.23 4.41
C LYS A 335 -24.51 12.23 5.51
N CYS A 336 -23.37 11.52 5.40
CA CYS A 336 -22.94 10.57 6.43
C CYS A 336 -22.66 11.27 7.77
N GLN A 337 -22.77 10.51 8.85
CA GLN A 337 -22.37 10.94 10.18
C GLN A 337 -20.84 11.00 10.27
N PHE A 338 -20.16 10.01 9.74
CA PHE A 338 -18.72 9.95 9.55
C PHE A 338 -18.37 8.92 8.46
N VAL A 339 -17.14 8.94 7.99
CA VAL A 339 -16.59 7.92 7.09
C VAL A 339 -15.75 6.94 7.89
N SER A 340 -15.91 5.64 7.61
CA SER A 340 -15.06 4.59 8.16
C SER A 340 -14.23 3.96 7.04
N THR A 341 -12.91 3.92 7.21
CA THR A 341 -12.00 3.38 6.19
C THR A 341 -10.79 2.71 6.84
N ILE A 342 -10.12 1.81 6.12
CA ILE A 342 -8.87 1.23 6.62
C ILE A 342 -7.75 2.26 6.44
N THR A 343 -7.42 2.59 5.19
CA THR A 343 -6.36 3.54 4.84
C THR A 343 -6.73 4.43 3.64
N GLY A 344 -8.00 4.44 3.24
CA GLY A 344 -8.45 5.06 2.00
C GLY A 344 -8.46 6.58 2.03
N THR A 345 -8.33 7.17 0.85
CA THR A 345 -8.46 8.62 0.65
C THR A 345 -9.86 9.15 1.00
N ALA A 346 -10.87 8.27 1.04
CA ALA A 346 -12.22 8.64 1.45
C ALA A 346 -12.28 9.27 2.84
N GLY A 347 -11.37 8.88 3.77
CA GLY A 347 -11.25 9.53 5.07
C GLY A 347 -10.75 10.97 4.93
N PHE A 348 -9.75 11.23 4.10
CA PHE A 348 -9.27 12.59 3.80
C PHE A 348 -10.33 13.44 3.09
N GLU A 349 -11.03 12.84 2.12
CA GLU A 349 -12.16 13.50 1.43
C GLU A 349 -13.28 13.90 2.41
N ALA A 350 -13.56 13.03 3.40
CA ALA A 350 -14.55 13.31 4.45
C ALA A 350 -14.15 14.53 5.29
N ILE A 351 -12.90 14.55 5.78
CA ILE A 351 -12.37 15.66 6.57
C ILE A 351 -12.47 16.98 5.79
N ASN A 352 -12.08 17.00 4.52
CA ASN A 352 -12.22 18.18 3.67
C ASN A 352 -13.69 18.61 3.43
N ALA A 353 -14.63 17.66 3.54
CA ALA A 353 -16.06 17.94 3.49
C ALA A 353 -16.66 18.30 4.87
N GLY A 354 -15.85 18.47 5.90
CA GLY A 354 -16.28 18.76 7.27
C GLY A 354 -16.91 17.59 8.00
N LYS A 355 -16.63 16.36 7.57
CA LYS A 355 -17.13 15.12 8.19
C LYS A 355 -15.98 14.37 8.89
N PRO A 356 -16.22 13.83 10.10
CA PRO A 356 -15.23 13.01 10.78
C PRO A 356 -14.86 11.75 10.01
N ALA A 357 -13.68 11.20 10.29
CA ALA A 357 -13.21 9.95 9.73
C ALA A 357 -12.68 9.01 10.82
N LEU A 358 -13.14 7.76 10.81
CA LEU A 358 -12.59 6.65 11.57
C LEU A 358 -11.66 5.83 10.69
N VAL A 359 -10.39 5.69 11.07
CA VAL A 359 -9.39 4.95 10.32
C VAL A 359 -8.89 3.74 11.11
N PHE A 360 -8.74 2.59 10.44
CA PHE A 360 -8.31 1.33 11.07
C PHE A 360 -6.83 1.04 10.87
N GLY A 361 -6.24 1.57 9.81
CA GLY A 361 -4.83 1.39 9.46
C GLY A 361 -3.98 2.64 9.66
N HIS A 362 -2.78 2.60 9.08
CA HIS A 362 -1.85 3.72 9.09
C HIS A 362 -2.12 4.63 7.90
N VAL A 363 -2.52 5.88 8.17
CA VAL A 363 -2.83 6.88 7.15
C VAL A 363 -1.98 8.13 7.34
N TRP A 364 -1.54 8.74 6.25
CA TRP A 364 -0.72 9.94 6.28
C TRP A 364 -1.41 11.14 6.92
N TYR A 365 -2.74 11.19 6.87
CA TYR A 365 -3.56 12.27 7.39
C TYR A 365 -4.10 12.02 8.82
N SER A 366 -3.55 11.03 9.55
CA SER A 366 -4.01 10.68 10.92
C SER A 366 -3.88 11.81 11.95
N PHE A 367 -3.03 12.81 11.67
CA PHE A 367 -2.80 13.99 12.53
C PHE A 367 -3.83 15.10 12.34
N LEU A 368 -4.69 15.01 11.32
CA LEU A 368 -5.67 16.04 11.03
C LEU A 368 -6.82 16.03 12.03
N PRO A 369 -7.37 17.21 12.37
CA PRO A 369 -8.59 17.31 13.18
C PRO A 369 -9.73 16.50 12.55
N GLY A 370 -10.54 15.86 13.37
CA GLY A 370 -11.65 15.04 12.94
C GLY A 370 -11.27 13.62 12.46
N VAL A 371 -9.98 13.24 12.51
CA VAL A 371 -9.55 11.86 12.26
C VAL A 371 -9.38 11.13 13.58
N SER A 372 -10.08 10.02 13.74
CA SER A 372 -9.94 9.11 14.87
C SER A 372 -9.35 7.79 14.39
N LYS A 373 -8.33 7.28 15.08
CA LYS A 373 -7.83 5.92 14.84
C LYS A 373 -8.61 4.94 15.70
N TYR A 374 -9.06 3.85 15.10
CA TYR A 374 -9.79 2.81 15.83
C TYR A 374 -8.92 2.18 16.91
N TYR A 375 -9.49 2.03 18.09
CA TYR A 375 -9.04 1.19 19.19
C TYR A 375 -10.25 0.54 19.85
N ASP A 376 -10.02 -0.56 20.54
CA ASP A 376 -11.09 -1.27 21.22
C ASP A 376 -11.68 -0.42 22.36
N GLY A 377 -12.99 -0.17 22.30
CA GLY A 377 -13.70 0.71 23.26
C GLY A 377 -13.88 2.16 22.78
N ILE A 378 -13.47 2.54 21.57
CA ILE A 378 -13.78 3.86 21.01
C ILE A 378 -15.30 4.06 20.88
N SER A 379 -15.80 5.26 21.22
CA SER A 379 -17.21 5.57 21.09
C SER A 379 -17.55 6.47 19.89
N VAL A 380 -18.82 6.46 19.47
CA VAL A 380 -19.31 7.31 18.40
C VAL A 380 -19.17 8.80 18.76
N GLU A 381 -19.42 9.15 20.01
CA GLU A 381 -19.28 10.52 20.52
C GLU A 381 -17.83 11.00 20.40
N GLU A 382 -16.87 10.12 20.61
CA GLU A 382 -15.45 10.45 20.43
C GLU A 382 -15.10 10.68 18.97
N ILE A 383 -15.62 9.86 18.05
CA ILE A 383 -15.42 10.00 16.61
C ILE A 383 -16.05 11.30 16.11
N GLN A 384 -17.23 11.65 16.59
CA GLN A 384 -18.01 12.81 16.16
C GLN A 384 -17.66 14.11 16.89
N LYS A 385 -16.57 14.17 17.67
CA LYS A 385 -16.13 15.42 18.30
C LYS A 385 -16.02 16.53 17.24
N PRO A 386 -16.63 17.68 17.47
CA PRO A 386 -16.53 18.83 16.57
C PRO A 386 -15.07 19.22 16.33
N PHE A 387 -14.74 19.58 15.12
CA PHE A 387 -13.42 20.09 14.77
C PHE A 387 -13.50 21.32 13.88
N ASP A 388 -12.47 22.16 13.95
CA ASP A 388 -12.40 23.38 13.13
C ASP A 388 -11.72 23.08 11.78
N ASN A 389 -12.45 23.25 10.69
CA ASN A 389 -11.94 23.06 9.33
C ASN A 389 -10.73 23.97 9.01
N LYS A 390 -10.64 25.17 9.62
CA LYS A 390 -9.49 26.06 9.42
C LYS A 390 -8.20 25.47 9.93
N LEU A 391 -8.25 24.61 10.96
CA LEU A 391 -7.08 23.93 11.49
C LEU A 391 -6.54 22.88 10.50
N ILE A 392 -7.36 22.37 9.58
CA ILE A 392 -6.92 21.42 8.57
C ILE A 392 -5.86 22.06 7.67
N ASP A 393 -6.16 23.24 7.12
CA ASP A 393 -5.23 23.96 6.23
C ASP A 393 -3.92 24.31 6.97
N ILE A 394 -4.03 24.77 8.22
CA ILE A 394 -2.87 25.09 9.07
C ILE A 394 -2.01 23.83 9.28
N LYS A 395 -2.63 22.70 9.61
CA LYS A 395 -1.92 21.44 9.84
C LYS A 395 -1.30 20.88 8.56
N LEU A 396 -1.94 21.02 7.42
CA LEU A 396 -1.37 20.64 6.12
C LEU A 396 -0.15 21.51 5.79
N GLN A 397 -0.20 22.82 6.04
CA GLN A 397 0.95 23.70 5.86
C GLN A 397 2.12 23.36 6.80
N GLU A 398 1.83 23.01 8.06
CA GLU A 398 2.86 22.50 8.98
C GLU A 398 3.51 21.22 8.45
N MET A 399 2.73 20.28 7.92
CA MET A 399 3.20 19.02 7.38
C MET A 399 4.10 19.20 6.15
N GLU A 400 3.82 20.18 5.30
CA GLU A 400 4.60 20.41 4.07
C GLU A 400 6.09 20.65 4.32
N LYS A 401 6.47 21.10 5.53
CA LYS A 401 7.88 21.23 5.95
C LYS A 401 8.62 19.89 5.98
N TYR A 402 7.88 18.78 6.08
CA TYR A 402 8.39 17.41 6.18
C TYR A 402 8.20 16.61 4.91
N CYS A 403 7.60 17.21 3.89
CA CYS A 403 7.29 16.57 2.62
C CYS A 403 8.08 17.19 1.48
N LEU A 404 8.17 16.42 0.39
CA LEU A 404 8.67 16.92 -0.88
C LEU A 404 7.53 17.35 -1.79
N PRO A 405 7.71 18.43 -2.53
CA PRO A 405 6.93 18.63 -3.73
C PRO A 405 7.38 17.59 -4.76
N GLY A 406 6.58 16.55 -4.97
CA GLY A 406 6.89 15.52 -5.95
C GLY A 406 6.35 14.16 -5.57
N ILE A 407 6.37 13.25 -6.51
CA ILE A 407 5.83 11.89 -6.36
C ILE A 407 6.91 10.91 -6.76
N VAL A 408 7.20 9.95 -5.88
CA VAL A 408 8.15 8.86 -6.13
C VAL A 408 7.55 7.80 -7.04
N LEU A 409 6.23 7.66 -7.07
CA LEU A 409 5.54 6.64 -7.84
C LEU A 409 5.21 7.15 -9.26
N PRO A 410 5.81 6.57 -10.33
CA PRO A 410 5.68 7.09 -11.70
C PRO A 410 4.27 6.98 -12.28
N GLY A 411 3.48 6.02 -11.83
CA GLY A 411 2.08 5.89 -12.25
C GLY A 411 1.22 7.13 -11.96
N PHE A 412 1.69 8.02 -11.09
CA PHE A 412 1.04 9.26 -10.69
C PHE A 412 1.64 10.51 -11.34
N LEU A 413 2.70 10.40 -12.15
CA LEU A 413 3.27 11.50 -12.94
C LEU A 413 2.28 12.10 -13.96
N LYS A 414 1.15 11.43 -14.21
CA LYS A 414 0.06 11.92 -15.07
C LYS A 414 -0.64 13.20 -14.57
N TYR A 415 -0.30 13.67 -13.38
CA TYR A 415 -0.92 14.84 -12.74
C TYR A 415 -0.18 16.17 -13.07
N ASN A 416 0.19 16.42 -14.32
CA ASN A 416 0.82 17.68 -14.77
C ASN A 416 2.09 18.09 -14.00
N LEU A 417 2.82 17.13 -13.44
CA LEU A 417 4.12 17.39 -12.84
C LEU A 417 5.19 17.51 -13.94
N ASN A 418 6.02 18.53 -13.84
CA ASN A 418 7.22 18.62 -14.65
C ASN A 418 8.19 17.51 -14.22
N GLU A 419 8.41 16.50 -15.08
CA GLU A 419 9.22 15.31 -14.76
C GLU A 419 10.64 15.69 -14.33
N GLU A 420 11.27 16.64 -15.03
CA GLU A 420 12.65 17.08 -14.71
C GLU A 420 12.73 17.75 -13.34
N LYS A 421 11.75 18.59 -13.02
CA LYS A 421 11.68 19.22 -11.70
C LYS A 421 11.42 18.20 -10.61
N ASN A 422 10.48 17.28 -10.83
CA ASN A 422 10.17 16.19 -9.91
C ASN A 422 11.41 15.34 -9.61
N HIS A 423 12.19 15.01 -10.65
CA HIS A 423 13.47 14.31 -10.54
C HIS A 423 14.46 15.05 -9.64
N LYS A 424 14.71 16.34 -9.91
CA LYS A 424 15.62 17.17 -9.13
C LYS A 424 15.20 17.26 -7.66
N ASP A 425 13.92 17.43 -7.41
CA ASP A 425 13.37 17.55 -6.07
C ASP A 425 13.52 16.23 -5.28
N ILE A 426 13.19 15.08 -5.90
CA ILE A 426 13.37 13.76 -5.26
C ILE A 426 14.84 13.45 -4.99
N MET A 427 15.73 13.75 -5.95
CA MET A 427 17.16 13.52 -5.75
C MET A 427 17.73 14.36 -4.60
N LYS A 428 17.39 15.65 -4.55
CA LYS A 428 17.79 16.55 -3.46
C LYS A 428 17.30 16.02 -2.10
N PHE A 429 16.13 15.49 -2.06
CA PHE A 429 15.52 14.93 -0.88
C PHE A 429 16.24 13.67 -0.35
N LEU A 430 16.45 12.69 -1.21
CA LEU A 430 17.20 11.48 -0.84
C LEU A 430 18.55 11.84 -0.25
N MET A 431 19.24 12.79 -0.90
CA MET A 431 20.52 13.30 -0.41
C MET A 431 20.38 13.94 0.97
N LEU A 432 19.36 14.80 1.19
CA LEU A 432 19.13 15.46 2.48
C LEU A 432 18.78 14.50 3.60
N VAL A 433 17.86 13.55 3.33
CA VAL A 433 17.41 12.59 4.36
C VAL A 433 18.55 11.67 4.80
N LEU A 434 19.39 11.23 3.85
CA LEU A 434 20.46 10.26 4.13
C LEU A 434 21.79 10.91 4.56
N SER A 435 22.04 12.17 4.20
CA SER A 435 23.27 12.89 4.64
C SER A 435 23.14 13.49 6.04
N ASN A 436 21.92 13.66 6.57
CA ASN A 436 21.67 14.23 7.88
C ASN A 436 21.50 13.18 9.00
N GLN A 437 22.05 11.98 8.80
CA GLN A 437 22.04 10.89 9.79
C GLN A 437 23.27 10.82 10.67
#